data_7aeedf78101b65eb159931652f532aaf
#
_entry.id   7aeedf78101b65eb159931652f532aaf
#
_cell.length_a   1.000
_cell.length_b   1.000
_cell.length_c   1.000
_cell.angle_alpha   90.00
_cell.angle_beta   90.00
_cell.angle_gamma   90.00
#
_symmetry.space_group_name_H-M   'P 1'
#
loop_
_entity.id
_entity.type
_entity.pdbx_description
1 polymer ?
#
loop_
_entity_poly.entity_id
_entity_poly.type
_entity_poly.pdbx_seq_one_letter_code
_entity_poly.pdbx_strand_id
1 'polypeptide(L)'
;MSFIKDLVKASGNEYAGIVSDGVAAGDVDSFIDSGSYVFNALLSGSLYGGLPKNKITAIAGESATGKTFFALGMCKQFLEDNPEAAVIYFESESAITRDMIEERGIDSTRVVIVPVITVKEFRNQAINILDRYLETPEDDRPPMMFCLDSLGMLSTTKEIEDTAEGKETKDMTRAQITKGAFRVCLLYTSPSPRDHPR
;
A
#
# COMPACT_ATOMS: atom_id res chain seq x y z
N MET A 1 1.11 -19.00 36.94
CA MET A 1 1.00 -18.23 35.65
C MET A 1 0.76 -16.78 36.00
N SER A 2 1.24 -15.86 35.21
CA SER A 2 1.05 -14.43 35.48
C SER A 2 -0.40 -14.04 35.16
N PHE A 3 -1.05 -13.26 36.02
CA PHE A 3 -2.38 -12.65 35.81
C PHE A 3 -2.58 -12.08 34.38
N ILE A 4 -1.55 -11.45 33.81
CA ILE A 4 -1.56 -10.92 32.47
C ILE A 4 -1.79 -12.03 31.41
N LYS A 5 -1.15 -13.19 31.54
CA LYS A 5 -1.36 -14.34 30.63
C LYS A 5 -2.79 -14.89 30.71
N ASP A 6 -3.40 -14.82 31.86
CA ASP A 6 -4.81 -15.26 32.03
C ASP A 6 -5.76 -14.26 31.36
N LEU A 7 -5.44 -12.93 31.36
CA LEU A 7 -6.19 -11.91 30.63
C LEU A 7 -6.10 -12.10 29.12
N VAL A 8 -4.90 -12.42 28.61
CA VAL A 8 -4.71 -12.72 27.18
C VAL A 8 -5.60 -13.89 26.76
N LYS A 9 -5.61 -14.98 27.53
CA LYS A 9 -6.49 -16.13 27.25
C LYS A 9 -7.97 -15.80 27.36
N ALA A 10 -8.34 -15.00 28.35
CA ALA A 10 -9.73 -14.59 28.58
C ALA A 10 -10.27 -13.67 27.46
N SER A 11 -9.38 -12.98 26.70
CA SER A 11 -9.79 -12.14 25.57
C SER A 11 -10.43 -12.93 24.42
N GLY A 12 -10.13 -14.23 24.29
CA GLY A 12 -10.59 -15.07 23.18
C GLY A 12 -10.09 -14.64 21.82
N ASN A 13 -9.10 -13.76 21.76
CA ASN A 13 -8.50 -13.25 20.53
C ASN A 13 -7.13 -13.89 20.33
N GLU A 14 -6.93 -14.63 19.24
CA GLU A 14 -5.68 -15.31 18.92
C GLU A 14 -4.48 -14.36 18.70
N TYR A 15 -4.77 -13.10 18.33
CA TYR A 15 -3.75 -12.05 18.16
C TYR A 15 -3.50 -11.24 19.43
N ALA A 16 -4.17 -11.54 20.53
CA ALA A 16 -3.89 -10.90 21.81
C ALA A 16 -2.58 -11.42 22.38
N GLY A 17 -1.68 -10.51 22.74
CA GLY A 17 -0.37 -10.81 23.28
C GLY A 17 0.07 -9.81 24.35
N ILE A 18 1.15 -10.13 25.03
CA ILE A 18 1.82 -9.20 25.93
C ILE A 18 2.79 -8.38 25.07
N VAL A 19 2.79 -7.05 25.21
CA VAL A 19 3.63 -6.16 24.40
C VAL A 19 5.12 -6.54 24.43
N SER A 20 5.61 -7.05 25.58
CA SER A 20 7.01 -7.53 25.68
C SER A 20 7.33 -8.73 24.79
N ASP A 21 6.32 -9.45 24.35
CA ASP A 21 6.46 -10.64 23.51
C ASP A 21 6.33 -10.30 22.00
N GLY A 22 6.18 -8.99 21.68
CA GLY A 22 5.96 -8.45 20.35
C GLY A 22 4.48 -8.15 20.07
N VAL A 23 4.24 -7.31 19.09
CA VAL A 23 2.90 -6.93 18.60
C VAL A 23 2.78 -7.28 17.12
N ALA A 24 2.23 -8.44 16.81
CA ALA A 24 2.21 -9.01 15.46
C ALA A 24 1.70 -8.03 14.35
N ALA A 25 0.66 -7.24 14.64
CA ALA A 25 0.13 -6.26 13.70
C ALA A 25 0.84 -4.89 13.76
N GLY A 26 1.56 -4.61 14.84
CA GLY A 26 2.17 -3.30 15.13
C GLY A 26 3.64 -3.21 14.79
N ASP A 27 4.37 -4.27 15.07
CA ASP A 27 5.82 -4.29 14.89
C ASP A 27 6.20 -4.34 13.41
N VAL A 28 7.34 -3.74 13.10
CA VAL A 28 7.93 -3.76 11.75
C VAL A 28 9.15 -4.65 11.78
N ASP A 29 9.06 -5.78 11.11
CA ASP A 29 10.14 -6.79 11.10
C ASP A 29 11.23 -6.47 10.08
N SER A 30 10.89 -5.73 9.03
CA SER A 30 11.81 -5.43 7.94
C SER A 30 11.43 -4.17 7.17
N PHE A 31 12.39 -3.64 6.45
CA PHE A 31 12.27 -2.41 5.67
C PHE A 31 12.67 -2.66 4.22
N ILE A 32 12.20 -1.80 3.33
CA ILE A 32 12.62 -1.71 1.94
C ILE A 32 13.46 -0.44 1.81
N ASP A 33 14.70 -0.56 1.35
CA ASP A 33 15.55 0.59 1.08
C ASP A 33 14.88 1.52 0.08
N SER A 34 14.87 2.82 0.37
CA SER A 34 14.31 3.82 -0.53
C SER A 34 15.31 4.27 -1.63
N GLY A 35 16.56 3.79 -1.58
CA GLY A 35 17.64 4.27 -2.41
C GLY A 35 18.26 5.59 -1.92
N SER A 36 17.82 6.10 -0.78
CA SER A 36 18.30 7.37 -0.19
C SER A 36 18.46 7.24 1.32
N TYR A 37 19.69 7.40 1.81
CA TYR A 37 20.00 7.37 3.26
C TYR A 37 19.18 8.39 4.05
N VAL A 38 18.98 9.60 3.49
CA VAL A 38 18.19 10.64 4.14
C VAL A 38 16.72 10.22 4.24
N PHE A 39 16.19 9.65 3.16
CA PHE A 39 14.80 9.20 3.12
C PHE A 39 14.58 7.98 4.03
N ASN A 40 15.54 7.05 4.05
CA ASN A 40 15.54 5.94 4.99
C ASN A 40 15.48 6.41 6.44
N ALA A 41 16.33 7.37 6.80
CA ALA A 41 16.36 7.93 8.16
C ALA A 41 15.02 8.60 8.52
N LEU A 42 14.40 9.32 7.59
CA LEU A 42 13.09 9.96 7.79
C LEU A 42 11.96 8.94 7.98
N LEU A 43 11.99 7.83 7.25
CA LEU A 43 10.94 6.81 7.28
C LEU A 43 11.07 5.86 8.47
N SER A 44 12.27 5.49 8.86
CA SER A 44 12.52 4.40 9.82
C SER A 44 13.38 4.79 11.02
N GLY A 45 13.96 6.00 11.02
CA GLY A 45 14.96 6.41 12.03
C GLY A 45 16.35 5.80 11.82
N SER A 46 16.57 5.05 10.73
CA SER A 46 17.85 4.40 10.41
C SER A 46 18.28 4.70 8.98
N LEU A 47 19.55 4.98 8.76
CA LEU A 47 20.13 5.17 7.42
C LEU A 47 20.00 3.92 6.55
N TYR A 48 19.93 2.75 7.16
CA TYR A 48 19.84 1.43 6.51
C TYR A 48 18.44 0.81 6.64
N GLY A 49 17.45 1.60 7.07
CA GLY A 49 16.05 1.18 7.10
C GLY A 49 15.34 1.50 5.79
N GLY A 50 14.27 2.27 5.88
CA GLY A 50 13.49 2.70 4.71
C GLY A 50 12.00 2.52 4.90
N LEU A 51 11.32 2.08 3.83
CA LEU A 51 9.88 1.85 3.83
C LEU A 51 9.52 0.62 4.69
N PRO A 52 8.70 0.77 5.75
CA PRO A 52 8.33 -0.38 6.59
C PRO A 52 7.44 -1.34 5.80
N LYS A 53 7.80 -2.64 5.80
CA LYS A 53 6.94 -3.68 5.21
C LYS A 53 5.65 -3.85 6.00
N ASN A 54 4.61 -4.34 5.36
CA ASN A 54 3.27 -4.56 5.93
C ASN A 54 2.62 -3.28 6.51
N LYS A 55 2.97 -2.11 5.97
CA LYS A 55 2.40 -0.82 6.34
C LYS A 55 1.99 -0.04 5.10
N ILE A 56 1.08 0.92 5.28
CA ILE A 56 0.79 1.93 4.26
C ILE A 56 1.61 3.17 4.57
N THR A 57 2.47 3.53 3.63
CA THR A 57 3.25 4.77 3.70
C THR A 57 2.71 5.78 2.71
N ALA A 58 2.52 7.02 3.14
CA ALA A 58 2.09 8.12 2.29
C ALA A 58 3.22 9.14 2.12
N ILE A 59 3.45 9.53 0.87
CA ILE A 59 4.37 10.62 0.51
C ILE A 59 3.53 11.80 0.07
N ALA A 60 3.63 12.91 0.79
CA ALA A 60 2.93 14.15 0.49
C ALA A 60 3.92 15.25 0.05
N GLY A 61 3.51 16.08 -0.88
CA GLY A 61 4.29 17.20 -1.39
C GLY A 61 3.61 17.87 -2.57
N GLU A 62 4.04 19.06 -2.91
CA GLU A 62 3.55 19.81 -4.08
C GLU A 62 3.85 19.08 -5.40
N SER A 63 3.21 19.50 -6.48
CA SER A 63 3.51 18.99 -7.82
C SER A 63 4.98 19.21 -8.17
N ALA A 64 5.56 18.32 -8.97
CA ALA A 64 6.95 18.38 -9.44
C ALA A 64 8.04 18.30 -8.33
N THR A 65 7.72 17.88 -7.10
CA THR A 65 8.70 17.68 -6.01
C THR A 65 9.40 16.33 -6.03
N GLY A 66 9.15 15.50 -7.05
CA GLY A 66 9.83 14.20 -7.23
C GLY A 66 9.14 13.00 -6.56
N LYS A 67 7.86 13.11 -6.16
CA LYS A 67 7.12 11.99 -5.52
C LYS A 67 7.18 10.71 -6.35
N THR A 68 6.84 10.80 -7.64
CA THR A 68 6.92 9.69 -8.60
C THR A 68 8.33 9.13 -8.72
N PHE A 69 9.36 10.01 -8.73
CA PHE A 69 10.75 9.59 -8.77
C PHE A 69 11.12 8.70 -7.57
N PHE A 70 10.74 9.11 -6.37
CA PHE A 70 10.96 8.32 -5.16
C PHE A 70 10.13 7.03 -5.14
N ALA A 71 8.86 7.09 -5.58
CA ALA A 71 8.00 5.90 -5.67
C ALA A 71 8.61 4.84 -6.60
N LEU A 72 9.08 5.23 -7.79
CA LEU A 72 9.75 4.31 -8.72
C LEU A 72 11.08 3.80 -8.16
N GLY A 73 11.84 4.62 -7.43
CA GLY A 73 13.06 4.19 -6.73
C GLY A 73 12.80 3.09 -5.70
N MET A 74 11.73 3.22 -4.92
CA MET A 74 11.30 2.20 -3.96
C MET A 74 10.81 0.93 -4.66
N CYS A 75 10.07 1.05 -5.76
CA CYS A 75 9.65 -0.10 -6.56
C CYS A 75 10.87 -0.86 -7.10
N LYS A 76 11.88 -0.14 -7.61
CA LYS A 76 13.13 -0.74 -8.07
C LYS A 76 13.80 -1.54 -6.95
N GLN A 77 14.05 -0.90 -5.81
CA GLN A 77 14.74 -1.54 -4.70
C GLN A 77 13.97 -2.75 -4.17
N PHE A 78 12.65 -2.64 -4.09
CA PHE A 78 11.80 -3.77 -3.70
C PHE A 78 11.95 -4.98 -4.63
N LEU A 79 12.01 -4.74 -5.94
CA LEU A 79 12.20 -5.81 -6.94
C LEU A 79 13.62 -6.38 -6.92
N GLU A 80 14.64 -5.55 -6.63
CA GLU A 80 16.04 -6.00 -6.49
C GLU A 80 16.23 -6.88 -5.25
N ASP A 81 15.62 -6.48 -4.12
CA ASP A 81 15.72 -7.23 -2.86
C ASP A 81 14.88 -8.53 -2.87
N ASN A 82 13.88 -8.63 -3.76
CA ASN A 82 12.96 -9.76 -3.82
C ASN A 82 12.82 -10.25 -5.28
N PRO A 83 13.62 -11.24 -5.72
CA PRO A 83 13.65 -11.69 -7.13
C PRO A 83 12.30 -12.17 -7.68
N GLU A 84 11.45 -12.76 -6.85
CA GLU A 84 10.12 -13.29 -7.25
C GLU A 84 9.00 -12.25 -7.09
N ALA A 85 9.30 -11.04 -6.59
CA ALA A 85 8.30 -10.03 -6.27
C ALA A 85 7.68 -9.39 -7.51
N ALA A 86 6.46 -8.86 -7.33
CA ALA A 86 5.77 -8.04 -8.32
C ALA A 86 5.36 -6.69 -7.73
N VAL A 87 5.29 -5.68 -8.58
CA VAL A 87 4.77 -4.35 -8.27
C VAL A 87 3.47 -4.14 -9.03
N ILE A 88 2.42 -3.76 -8.32
CA ILE A 88 1.15 -3.29 -8.88
C ILE A 88 1.11 -1.78 -8.74
N TYR A 89 1.27 -1.08 -9.84
CA TYR A 89 1.35 0.38 -9.88
C TYR A 89 0.04 0.96 -10.40
N PHE A 90 -0.77 1.49 -9.50
CA PHE A 90 -2.00 2.22 -9.84
C PHE A 90 -1.65 3.63 -10.24
N GLU A 91 -2.03 4.00 -11.45
CA GLU A 91 -1.62 5.23 -12.10
C GLU A 91 -2.83 6.08 -12.49
N SER A 92 -2.85 7.34 -12.08
CA SER A 92 -4.01 8.23 -12.24
C SER A 92 -3.76 9.44 -13.16
N GLU A 93 -2.52 9.64 -13.63
CA GLU A 93 -2.13 10.83 -14.40
C GLU A 93 -1.73 10.50 -15.83
N SER A 94 -1.67 9.22 -16.21
CA SER A 94 -1.16 8.75 -17.53
C SER A 94 0.27 9.24 -17.82
N ALA A 95 1.09 9.34 -16.76
CA ALA A 95 2.43 9.90 -16.83
C ALA A 95 3.54 8.85 -16.91
N ILE A 96 3.26 7.60 -16.49
CA ILE A 96 4.25 6.53 -16.46
C ILE A 96 4.35 5.87 -17.84
N THR A 97 5.55 5.83 -18.39
CA THR A 97 5.85 5.16 -19.65
C THR A 97 6.75 3.94 -19.43
N ARG A 98 6.76 3.04 -20.41
CA ARG A 98 7.68 1.90 -20.42
C ARG A 98 9.14 2.36 -20.34
N ASP A 99 9.51 3.35 -21.12
CA ASP A 99 10.87 3.87 -21.16
C ASP A 99 11.30 4.43 -19.80
N MET A 100 10.40 5.13 -19.09
CA MET A 100 10.68 5.61 -17.73
C MET A 100 10.96 4.47 -16.74
N ILE A 101 10.33 3.33 -16.89
CA ILE A 101 10.57 2.14 -16.07
C ILE A 101 11.91 1.52 -16.42
N GLU A 102 12.15 1.26 -17.71
CA GLU A 102 13.35 0.55 -18.20
C GLU A 102 14.63 1.39 -18.05
N GLU A 103 14.60 2.69 -18.33
CA GLU A 103 15.74 3.60 -18.15
C GLU A 103 16.18 3.73 -16.69
N ARG A 104 15.28 3.48 -15.73
CA ARG A 104 15.62 3.42 -14.31
C ARG A 104 16.19 2.07 -13.88
N GLY A 105 16.29 1.11 -14.79
CA GLY A 105 16.74 -0.24 -14.51
C GLY A 105 15.71 -1.04 -13.70
N ILE A 106 14.43 -0.72 -13.83
CA ILE A 106 13.33 -1.49 -13.23
C ILE A 106 12.95 -2.59 -14.21
N ASP A 107 12.84 -3.83 -13.73
CA ASP A 107 12.39 -4.96 -14.54
C ASP A 107 10.92 -4.79 -14.91
N SER A 108 10.67 -4.35 -16.14
CA SER A 108 9.32 -4.07 -16.66
C SER A 108 8.43 -5.32 -16.73
N THR A 109 9.01 -6.51 -16.70
CA THR A 109 8.24 -7.78 -16.72
C THR A 109 7.58 -8.09 -15.38
N ARG A 110 7.98 -7.41 -14.32
CA ARG A 110 7.48 -7.58 -12.95
C ARG A 110 6.66 -6.39 -12.44
N VAL A 111 6.36 -5.42 -13.32
CA VAL A 111 5.55 -4.24 -12.99
C VAL A 111 4.26 -4.27 -13.78
N VAL A 112 3.13 -4.26 -13.09
CA VAL A 112 1.79 -4.16 -13.68
C VAL A 112 1.31 -2.73 -13.50
N ILE A 113 1.07 -2.01 -14.60
CA ILE A 113 0.45 -0.68 -14.56
C ILE A 113 -1.07 -0.84 -14.64
N VAL A 114 -1.77 -0.24 -13.69
CA VAL A 114 -3.22 -0.28 -13.55
C VAL A 114 -3.76 1.14 -13.61
N PRO A 115 -4.25 1.62 -14.75
CA PRO A 115 -4.86 2.93 -14.87
C PRO A 115 -6.13 3.03 -13.99
N VAL A 116 -6.24 4.11 -13.22
CA VAL A 116 -7.38 4.38 -12.34
C VAL A 116 -7.74 5.87 -12.37
N ILE A 117 -9.04 6.16 -12.39
CA ILE A 117 -9.56 7.54 -12.42
C ILE A 117 -10.30 7.85 -11.12
N THR A 118 -10.94 6.84 -10.52
CA THR A 118 -11.75 7.05 -9.32
C THR A 118 -11.25 6.23 -8.13
N VAL A 119 -11.52 6.74 -6.92
CA VAL A 119 -11.26 6.00 -5.67
C VAL A 119 -11.99 4.65 -5.65
N LYS A 120 -13.17 4.58 -6.27
CA LYS A 120 -13.96 3.34 -6.38
C LYS A 120 -13.28 2.31 -7.29
N GLU A 121 -12.76 2.73 -8.44
CA GLU A 121 -12.00 1.86 -9.35
C GLU A 121 -10.74 1.34 -8.67
N PHE A 122 -9.92 2.22 -8.09
CA PHE A 122 -8.74 1.83 -7.33
C PHE A 122 -9.08 0.76 -6.29
N ARG A 123 -10.08 1.03 -5.43
CA ARG A 123 -10.49 0.08 -4.40
C ARG A 123 -10.89 -1.28 -4.97
N ASN A 124 -11.76 -1.28 -5.98
CA ASN A 124 -12.28 -2.53 -6.54
C ASN A 124 -11.18 -3.35 -7.22
N GLN A 125 -10.31 -2.70 -7.99
CA GLN A 125 -9.19 -3.38 -8.66
C GLN A 125 -8.15 -3.88 -7.66
N ALA A 126 -7.84 -3.09 -6.61
CA ALA A 126 -6.94 -3.53 -5.55
C ALA A 126 -7.49 -4.76 -4.81
N ILE A 127 -8.78 -4.78 -4.48
CA ILE A 127 -9.43 -5.94 -3.84
C ILE A 127 -9.38 -7.15 -4.75
N ASN A 128 -9.76 -7.03 -6.03
CA ASN A 128 -9.74 -8.14 -6.97
C ASN A 128 -8.34 -8.77 -7.11
N ILE A 129 -7.30 -7.93 -7.14
CA ILE A 129 -5.91 -8.41 -7.21
C ILE A 129 -5.52 -9.11 -5.89
N LEU A 130 -5.91 -8.55 -4.75
CA LEU A 130 -5.64 -9.13 -3.43
C LEU A 130 -6.38 -10.45 -3.24
N ASP A 131 -7.65 -10.55 -3.61
CA ASP A 131 -8.42 -11.80 -3.55
C ASP A 131 -7.74 -12.89 -4.38
N ARG A 132 -7.32 -12.56 -5.60
CA ARG A 132 -6.59 -13.49 -6.45
C ARG A 132 -5.23 -13.91 -5.87
N TYR A 133 -4.52 -12.96 -5.25
CA TYR A 133 -3.25 -13.23 -4.57
C TYR A 133 -3.43 -14.18 -3.38
N LEU A 134 -4.50 -14.00 -2.61
CA LEU A 134 -4.82 -14.81 -1.44
C LEU A 134 -5.28 -16.25 -1.78
N GLU A 135 -5.73 -16.50 -3.01
CA GLU A 135 -6.00 -17.86 -3.51
C GLU A 135 -4.71 -18.71 -3.63
N THR A 136 -3.54 -18.06 -3.75
CA THR A 136 -2.25 -18.75 -3.74
C THR A 136 -1.93 -19.18 -2.31
N PRO A 137 -1.47 -20.43 -2.09
CA PRO A 137 -1.02 -20.88 -0.76
C PRO A 137 0.01 -19.92 -0.16
N GLU A 138 -0.02 -19.71 1.15
CA GLU A 138 0.81 -18.70 1.83
C GLU A 138 2.31 -18.89 1.56
N ASP A 139 2.77 -20.14 1.61
CA ASP A 139 4.19 -20.49 1.38
C ASP A 139 4.65 -20.21 -0.08
N ASP A 140 3.72 -20.14 -1.03
CA ASP A 140 3.99 -19.94 -2.47
C ASP A 140 3.74 -18.48 -2.90
N ARG A 141 3.32 -17.59 -1.99
CA ARG A 141 3.00 -16.19 -2.33
C ARG A 141 4.28 -15.38 -2.50
N PRO A 142 4.57 -14.86 -3.70
CA PRO A 142 5.68 -13.95 -3.87
C PRO A 142 5.38 -12.61 -3.15
N PRO A 143 6.41 -11.89 -2.67
CA PRO A 143 6.20 -10.54 -2.15
C PRO A 143 5.54 -9.62 -3.19
N MET A 144 4.59 -8.79 -2.77
CA MET A 144 3.88 -7.87 -3.67
C MET A 144 3.82 -6.46 -3.06
N MET A 145 4.14 -5.46 -3.89
CA MET A 145 4.03 -4.05 -3.51
C MET A 145 2.91 -3.38 -4.30
N PHE A 146 2.04 -2.64 -3.62
CA PHE A 146 1.08 -1.74 -4.23
C PHE A 146 1.62 -0.31 -4.15
N CYS A 147 1.63 0.37 -5.28
CA CYS A 147 1.93 1.80 -5.38
C CYS A 147 0.72 2.51 -5.98
N LEU A 148 0.31 3.63 -5.41
CA LEU A 148 -0.73 4.50 -5.97
C LEU A 148 -0.15 5.89 -6.23
N ASP A 149 -0.09 6.30 -7.47
CA ASP A 149 0.42 7.61 -7.91
C ASP A 149 -0.55 8.25 -8.93
N SER A 150 -1.28 9.25 -8.53
CA SER A 150 -1.36 9.88 -7.22
C SER A 150 -2.78 9.77 -6.63
N LEU A 151 -2.88 9.63 -5.33
CA LEU A 151 -4.17 9.66 -4.63
C LEU A 151 -4.92 10.97 -4.84
N GLY A 152 -4.17 12.08 -4.99
CA GLY A 152 -4.73 13.42 -5.17
C GLY A 152 -5.54 13.59 -6.45
N MET A 153 -5.25 12.84 -7.50
CA MET A 153 -5.91 12.94 -8.80
C MET A 153 -7.16 12.06 -8.92
N LEU A 154 -7.35 11.11 -7.98
CA LEU A 154 -8.54 10.26 -8.03
C LEU A 154 -9.80 11.09 -7.70
N SER A 155 -10.79 11.01 -8.57
CA SER A 155 -12.11 11.61 -8.38
C SER A 155 -13.06 10.66 -7.67
N THR A 156 -14.18 11.20 -7.16
CA THR A 156 -15.33 10.35 -6.81
C THR A 156 -16.24 10.19 -8.02
N THR A 157 -17.07 9.15 -8.03
CA THR A 157 -18.08 8.97 -9.09
C THR A 157 -19.00 10.19 -9.17
N LYS A 158 -19.34 10.76 -8.01
CA LYS A 158 -20.20 11.95 -7.92
C LYS A 158 -19.52 13.20 -8.51
N GLU A 159 -18.23 13.43 -8.26
CA GLU A 159 -17.48 14.55 -8.87
C GLU A 159 -17.51 14.47 -10.40
N ILE A 160 -17.38 13.26 -10.97
CA ILE A 160 -17.46 13.05 -12.43
C ILE A 160 -18.88 13.36 -12.95
N GLU A 161 -19.90 12.84 -12.28
CA GLU A 161 -21.33 13.07 -12.66
C GLU A 161 -21.69 14.55 -12.56
N ASP A 162 -21.36 15.21 -11.44
CA ASP A 162 -21.63 16.64 -11.23
C ASP A 162 -20.89 17.50 -12.27
N THR A 163 -19.65 17.17 -12.63
CA THR A 163 -18.91 17.87 -13.67
C THR A 163 -19.55 17.70 -15.04
N ALA A 164 -19.99 16.50 -15.39
CA ALA A 164 -20.68 16.22 -16.66
C ALA A 164 -22.02 16.98 -16.78
N GLU A 165 -22.69 17.24 -15.67
CA GLU A 165 -23.91 18.02 -15.59
C GLU A 165 -23.68 19.54 -15.42
N GLY A 166 -22.43 20.00 -15.40
CA GLY A 166 -22.09 21.41 -15.22
C GLY A 166 -22.34 21.96 -13.81
N LYS A 167 -22.39 21.08 -12.79
CA LYS A 167 -22.58 21.48 -11.41
C LYS A 167 -21.23 21.74 -10.71
N GLU A 168 -21.08 22.87 -10.05
CA GLU A 168 -19.91 23.22 -9.23
C GLU A 168 -20.07 22.78 -7.76
N THR A 169 -20.41 21.52 -7.50
CA THR A 169 -20.56 21.02 -6.15
C THR A 169 -19.26 20.37 -5.66
N LYS A 170 -18.77 20.80 -4.47
CA LYS A 170 -17.66 20.12 -3.80
C LYS A 170 -18.17 18.84 -3.15
N ASP A 171 -17.63 17.70 -3.57
CA ASP A 171 -17.95 16.42 -2.92
C ASP A 171 -17.27 16.32 -1.55
N MET A 172 -18.02 16.56 -0.49
CA MET A 172 -17.57 16.44 0.90
C MET A 172 -17.39 14.97 1.33
N THR A 173 -17.81 14.00 0.51
CA THR A 173 -17.71 12.57 0.83
C THR A 173 -16.38 11.95 0.40
N ARG A 174 -15.58 12.64 -0.43
CA ARG A 174 -14.29 12.15 -0.95
C ARG A 174 -13.38 11.60 0.15
N ALA A 175 -13.21 12.34 1.25
CA ALA A 175 -12.37 11.90 2.37
C ALA A 175 -12.89 10.61 3.02
N GLN A 176 -14.21 10.44 3.12
CA GLN A 176 -14.84 9.25 3.69
C GLN A 176 -14.66 8.04 2.76
N ILE A 177 -14.84 8.23 1.46
CA ILE A 177 -14.68 7.17 0.45
C ILE A 177 -13.22 6.72 0.40
N THR A 178 -12.27 7.66 0.39
CA THR A 178 -10.83 7.40 0.44
C THR A 178 -10.44 6.64 1.70
N LYS A 179 -10.89 7.10 2.88
CA LYS A 179 -10.67 6.39 4.15
C LYS A 179 -11.24 4.98 4.11
N GLY A 180 -12.43 4.81 3.52
CA GLY A 180 -13.06 3.49 3.34
C GLY A 180 -12.23 2.56 2.47
N ALA A 181 -11.67 3.04 1.36
CA ALA A 181 -10.83 2.27 0.46
C ALA A 181 -9.57 1.74 1.18
N PHE A 182 -8.80 2.63 1.82
CA PHE A 182 -7.60 2.23 2.56
C PHE A 182 -7.89 1.32 3.75
N ARG A 183 -9.02 1.53 4.45
CA ARG A 183 -9.40 0.65 5.55
C ARG A 183 -9.68 -0.78 5.08
N VAL A 184 -10.24 -0.96 3.89
CA VAL A 184 -10.42 -2.28 3.30
C VAL A 184 -9.08 -2.88 2.90
N CYS A 185 -8.21 -2.15 2.21
CA CYS A 185 -6.88 -2.62 1.86
C CYS A 185 -6.07 -3.08 3.10
N LEU A 186 -6.15 -2.33 4.21
CA LEU A 186 -5.50 -2.70 5.46
C LEU A 186 -5.99 -4.04 6.04
N LEU A 187 -7.25 -4.42 5.80
CA LEU A 187 -7.77 -5.71 6.25
C LEU A 187 -7.08 -6.89 5.57
N TYR A 188 -6.58 -6.70 4.34
CA TYR A 188 -5.89 -7.72 3.57
C TYR A 188 -4.37 -7.77 3.80
N THR A 189 -3.79 -6.72 4.40
CA THR A 189 -2.33 -6.59 4.55
C THR A 189 -1.83 -6.72 5.98
N SER A 190 -2.73 -6.76 6.97
CA SER A 190 -2.35 -6.85 8.38
C SER A 190 -2.93 -8.12 8.98
N PRO A 191 -2.15 -8.94 9.71
CA PRO A 191 -2.68 -10.08 10.45
C PRO A 191 -3.74 -9.58 11.46
N SER A 192 -4.98 -10.02 11.27
CA SER A 192 -6.12 -9.57 12.08
C SER A 192 -7.18 -10.68 12.14
N PRO A 193 -7.92 -10.81 13.23
CA PRO A 193 -9.04 -11.77 13.34
C PRO A 193 -10.13 -11.59 12.25
N ARG A 194 -10.02 -10.53 11.44
CA ARG A 194 -10.96 -10.24 10.34
C ARG A 194 -10.57 -10.91 9.02
N ASP A 195 -9.39 -11.50 8.95
CA ASP A 195 -8.80 -12.04 7.71
C ASP A 195 -9.25 -13.47 7.41
N HIS A 196 -10.08 -14.07 8.28
CA HIS A 196 -10.73 -15.36 8.01
C HIS A 196 -12.11 -15.13 7.40
N PRO A 197 -12.33 -15.48 6.11
CA PRO A 197 -13.68 -15.56 5.56
C PRO A 197 -14.48 -16.60 6.35
N ARG A 198 -15.66 -16.22 6.77
CA ARG A 198 -16.62 -17.14 7.41
C ARG A 198 -17.20 -18.09 6.38
#